data_75b4a240a87ef5d009f64b8bf772a7d1
#
_entry.id   75b4a240a87ef5d009f64b8bf772a7d1
#
_cell.length_a   1.000
_cell.length_b   1.000
_cell.length_c   1.000
_cell.angle_alpha   90.00
_cell.angle_beta   90.00
_cell.angle_gamma   90.00
#
_symmetry.space_group_name_H-M   'P 1'
#
loop_
_entity.id
_entity.type
_entity.pdbx_description
1 polymer ?
#
loop_
_entity_poly.entity_id
_entity_poly.type
_entity_poly.pdbx_seq_one_letter_code
_entity_poly.pdbx_strand_id
1 'polypeptide(L)'
;ANRKVYESEHTGLNYFTDGNTAYVKVGVTVGGIEHIDYLPIMNHQNKSVKIDVLTSFDVNKSIQRSMVKAIAMHGLGLSLWAGEDLVDVSEDRPPVKQAVKPMLKKTHGNWGDCVNYVKDNKSVPFAQLIKNLEVKFTIPTANKKELNSYYAN
;
A
#
# COMPACT_ATOMS: atom_id res chain seq x y z
N ALA A 1 -16.02 19.46 11.74
CA ALA A 1 -15.87 19.02 10.36
C ALA A 1 -17.05 18.15 9.94
N ASN A 2 -17.57 18.37 8.75
CA ASN A 2 -18.67 17.59 8.19
C ASN A 2 -18.21 16.97 6.85
N ARG A 3 -18.70 15.75 6.57
CA ARG A 3 -18.46 15.02 5.32
C ARG A 3 -19.76 14.90 4.56
N LYS A 4 -19.71 15.11 3.25
CA LYS A 4 -20.85 14.91 2.33
C LYS A 4 -20.39 14.06 1.15
N VAL A 5 -21.06 12.94 0.91
CA VAL A 5 -20.98 12.19 -0.35
C VAL A 5 -22.13 12.67 -1.20
N TYR A 6 -21.83 13.17 -2.39
CA TYR A 6 -22.87 13.66 -3.31
C TYR A 6 -23.49 12.51 -4.09
N GLU A 7 -24.78 12.61 -4.29
CA GLU A 7 -25.57 11.66 -5.08
C GLU A 7 -25.96 12.30 -6.40
N SER A 8 -26.05 11.50 -7.44
CA SER A 8 -26.55 11.94 -8.74
C SER A 8 -28.06 12.21 -8.65
N GLU A 9 -28.50 13.40 -8.97
CA GLU A 9 -29.91 13.78 -8.98
C GLU A 9 -30.74 12.93 -9.94
N HIS A 10 -30.13 12.40 -11.00
CA HIS A 10 -30.83 11.59 -12.01
C HIS A 10 -30.99 10.13 -11.60
N THR A 11 -30.05 9.58 -10.86
CA THR A 11 -30.04 8.14 -10.55
C THR A 11 -30.19 7.82 -9.07
N GLY A 12 -29.99 8.80 -8.18
CA GLY A 12 -29.94 8.61 -6.73
C GLY A 12 -28.73 7.82 -6.26
N LEU A 13 -27.77 7.55 -7.15
CA LEU A 13 -26.55 6.80 -6.82
C LEU A 13 -25.46 7.75 -6.34
N ASN A 14 -24.58 7.27 -5.47
CA ASN A 14 -23.45 8.03 -4.93
C ASN A 14 -22.22 8.06 -5.86
N TYR A 15 -22.46 7.96 -7.16
CA TYR A 15 -21.50 8.19 -8.23
C TYR A 15 -22.19 8.81 -9.45
N PHE A 16 -21.41 9.42 -10.29
CA PHE A 16 -21.83 10.09 -11.54
C PHE A 16 -21.23 9.34 -12.72
N THR A 17 -21.91 9.31 -13.86
CA THR A 17 -21.48 8.59 -15.05
C THR A 17 -21.69 9.39 -16.32
N ASP A 18 -20.81 9.17 -17.29
CA ASP A 18 -20.94 9.60 -18.70
C ASP A 18 -21.54 8.52 -19.60
N GLY A 19 -22.06 7.41 -19.01
CA GLY A 19 -22.56 6.24 -19.70
C GLY A 19 -21.51 5.18 -20.00
N ASN A 20 -20.23 5.49 -19.90
CA ASN A 20 -19.12 4.55 -20.14
C ASN A 20 -18.26 4.32 -18.88
N THR A 21 -17.94 5.39 -18.18
CA THR A 21 -17.15 5.36 -16.93
C THR A 21 -17.88 6.11 -15.82
N ALA A 22 -17.34 6.09 -14.62
CA ALA A 22 -17.92 6.76 -13.47
C ALA A 22 -16.89 7.49 -12.61
N TYR A 23 -17.37 8.49 -11.87
CA TYR A 23 -16.59 9.22 -10.86
C TYR A 23 -17.43 9.45 -9.61
N VAL A 24 -16.78 9.70 -8.50
CA VAL A 24 -17.41 10.11 -7.24
C VAL A 24 -17.14 11.58 -6.97
N LYS A 25 -18.03 12.21 -6.19
CA LYS A 25 -17.91 13.60 -5.73
C LYS A 25 -18.06 13.61 -4.22
N VAL A 26 -17.05 14.08 -3.51
CA VAL A 26 -17.01 14.11 -2.04
C VAL A 26 -16.61 15.49 -1.57
N GLY A 27 -17.39 16.06 -0.65
CA GLY A 27 -17.09 17.33 0.02
C GLY A 27 -16.72 17.12 1.47
N VAL A 28 -15.80 17.94 1.97
CA VAL A 28 -15.46 18.06 3.40
C VAL A 28 -15.52 19.53 3.79
N THR A 29 -16.29 19.82 4.84
CA THR A 29 -16.46 21.17 5.38
C THR A 29 -15.73 21.31 6.70
N VAL A 30 -14.85 22.29 6.80
CA VAL A 30 -14.17 22.67 8.04
C VAL A 30 -14.27 24.18 8.21
N GLY A 31 -14.69 24.65 9.37
CA GLY A 31 -14.81 26.09 9.66
C GLY A 31 -15.75 26.84 8.69
N GLY A 32 -16.77 26.16 8.14
CA GLY A 32 -17.71 26.75 7.18
C GLY A 32 -17.22 26.75 5.72
N ILE A 33 -15.98 26.33 5.44
CA ILE A 33 -15.42 26.22 4.08
C ILE A 33 -15.55 24.77 3.63
N GLU A 34 -16.15 24.54 2.45
CA GLU A 34 -16.24 23.24 1.83
C GLU A 34 -15.20 23.10 0.71
N HIS A 35 -14.40 22.03 0.77
CA HIS A 35 -13.59 21.59 -0.35
C HIS A 35 -14.17 20.31 -0.94
N ILE A 36 -14.28 20.28 -2.26
CA ILE A 36 -14.88 19.18 -3.01
C ILE A 36 -13.81 18.57 -3.91
N ASP A 37 -13.66 17.24 -3.82
CA ASP A 37 -12.84 16.46 -4.74
C ASP A 37 -13.71 15.61 -5.66
N TYR A 38 -13.27 15.49 -6.92
CA TYR A 38 -13.87 14.66 -7.96
C TYR A 38 -12.88 13.59 -8.34
N LEU A 39 -13.19 12.33 -8.08
CA LEU A 39 -12.28 11.22 -8.33
C LEU A 39 -12.88 10.22 -9.31
N PRO A 40 -12.27 9.99 -10.49
CA PRO A 40 -12.64 8.88 -11.35
C PRO A 40 -12.51 7.54 -10.62
N ILE A 41 -13.45 6.62 -10.88
CA ILE A 41 -13.36 5.27 -10.34
C ILE A 41 -12.35 4.49 -11.19
N MET A 42 -11.26 4.06 -10.55
CA MET A 42 -10.10 3.49 -11.23
C MET A 42 -9.71 2.14 -10.64
N ASN A 43 -9.17 1.28 -11.51
CA ASN A 43 -8.54 0.03 -11.11
C ASN A 43 -7.14 0.25 -10.50
N HIS A 44 -6.44 -0.84 -10.17
CA HIS A 44 -5.08 -0.80 -9.60
C HIS A 44 -4.01 -0.24 -10.56
N GLN A 45 -4.31 -0.15 -11.86
CA GLN A 45 -3.44 0.44 -12.88
C GLN A 45 -3.76 1.93 -13.17
N ASN A 46 -4.60 2.57 -12.34
CA ASN A 46 -5.11 3.93 -12.53
C ASN A 46 -5.88 4.14 -13.84
N LYS A 47 -6.45 3.07 -14.40
CA LYS A 47 -7.36 3.15 -15.55
C LYS A 47 -8.80 3.21 -15.07
N SER A 48 -9.62 4.07 -15.70
CA SER A 48 -11.05 4.17 -15.39
C SER A 48 -11.75 2.83 -15.58
N VAL A 49 -12.62 2.49 -14.62
CA VAL A 49 -13.43 1.28 -14.65
C VAL A 49 -14.69 1.57 -15.48
N LYS A 50 -15.03 0.65 -16.38
CA LYS A 50 -16.26 0.74 -17.17
C LYS A 50 -17.49 0.49 -16.28
N ILE A 51 -18.61 1.13 -16.62
CA ILE A 51 -19.83 1.07 -15.84
C ILE A 51 -20.41 -0.36 -15.76
N ASP A 52 -20.27 -1.14 -16.80
CA ASP A 52 -20.76 -2.51 -16.92
C ASP A 52 -20.09 -3.52 -15.96
N VAL A 53 -18.88 -3.21 -15.51
CA VAL A 53 -18.09 -4.04 -14.57
C VAL A 53 -17.85 -3.35 -13.23
N LEU A 54 -18.50 -2.18 -13.02
CA LEU A 54 -18.34 -1.39 -11.82
C LEU A 54 -19.00 -2.10 -10.62
N THR A 55 -18.24 -2.23 -9.53
CA THR A 55 -18.71 -2.82 -8.29
C THR A 55 -18.92 -1.78 -7.18
N SER A 56 -19.79 -2.07 -6.22
CA SER A 56 -19.96 -1.24 -5.02
C SER A 56 -18.68 -1.08 -4.22
N PHE A 57 -17.76 -2.06 -4.28
CA PHE A 57 -16.45 -1.99 -3.67
C PHE A 57 -15.59 -0.89 -4.32
N ASP A 58 -15.58 -0.81 -5.66
CA ASP A 58 -14.82 0.21 -6.40
C ASP A 58 -15.35 1.61 -6.11
N VAL A 59 -16.68 1.76 -6.04
CA VAL A 59 -17.35 3.02 -5.66
C VAL A 59 -16.93 3.44 -4.25
N ASN A 60 -17.08 2.54 -3.26
CA ASN A 60 -16.74 2.87 -1.87
C ASN A 60 -15.25 3.19 -1.70
N LYS A 61 -14.35 2.44 -2.34
CA LYS A 61 -12.91 2.70 -2.35
C LYS A 61 -12.60 4.09 -2.91
N SER A 62 -13.26 4.48 -3.99
CA SER A 62 -13.07 5.79 -4.60
C SER A 62 -13.62 6.92 -3.73
N ILE A 63 -14.76 6.72 -3.06
CA ILE A 63 -15.30 7.66 -2.07
C ILE A 63 -14.29 7.91 -0.94
N GLN A 64 -13.69 6.86 -0.37
CA GLN A 64 -12.69 7.01 0.70
C GLN A 64 -11.45 7.77 0.23
N ARG A 65 -10.96 7.47 -0.98
CA ARG A 65 -9.80 8.18 -1.57
C ARG A 65 -10.12 9.65 -1.85
N SER A 66 -11.29 9.94 -2.40
CA SER A 66 -11.74 11.31 -2.67
C SER A 66 -11.90 12.10 -1.37
N MET A 67 -12.44 11.47 -0.32
CA MET A 67 -12.55 12.09 1.00
C MET A 67 -11.19 12.52 1.56
N VAL A 68 -10.18 11.66 1.46
CA VAL A 68 -8.81 11.98 1.93
C VAL A 68 -8.24 13.19 1.18
N LYS A 69 -8.48 13.29 -0.14
CA LYS A 69 -8.06 14.45 -0.93
C LYS A 69 -8.81 15.73 -0.52
N ALA A 70 -10.12 15.65 -0.32
CA ALA A 70 -10.90 16.80 0.15
C ALA A 70 -10.44 17.28 1.55
N ILE A 71 -10.02 16.36 2.43
CA ILE A 71 -9.40 16.69 3.72
C ILE A 71 -8.04 17.39 3.51
N ALA A 72 -7.22 16.88 2.59
CA ALA A 72 -5.92 17.47 2.29
C ALA A 72 -6.01 18.93 1.80
N MET A 73 -7.07 19.28 1.06
CA MET A 73 -7.34 20.65 0.60
C MET A 73 -7.53 21.63 1.75
N HIS A 74 -7.86 21.18 2.96
CA HIS A 74 -7.87 21.99 4.18
C HIS A 74 -6.49 22.15 4.82
N GLY A 75 -5.42 21.75 4.15
CA GLY A 75 -4.03 21.82 4.64
C GLY A 75 -3.58 20.61 5.46
N LEU A 76 -4.48 19.65 5.74
CA LEU A 76 -4.16 18.45 6.49
C LEU A 76 -3.49 17.41 5.59
N GLY A 77 -2.21 17.13 5.85
CA GLY A 77 -1.45 16.15 5.07
C GLY A 77 -1.15 16.60 3.63
N LEU A 78 -1.15 17.91 3.37
CA LEU A 78 -0.87 18.48 2.05
C LEU A 78 0.50 18.00 1.50
N SER A 79 1.47 17.82 2.39
CA SER A 79 2.79 17.26 2.08
C SER A 79 2.75 15.85 1.49
N LEU A 80 1.72 15.08 1.75
CA LEU A 80 1.54 13.73 1.18
C LEU A 80 1.06 13.78 -0.28
N TRP A 81 0.51 14.94 -0.70
CA TRP A 81 -0.12 15.12 -2.01
C TRP A 81 0.61 16.13 -2.90
N ALA A 82 1.49 16.94 -2.30
CA ALA A 82 2.21 18.00 -3.03
C ALA A 82 3.31 17.44 -3.95
N GLY A 83 3.44 16.13 -4.04
CA GLY A 83 4.41 15.49 -4.91
C GLY A 83 5.86 15.72 -4.47
N GLU A 84 6.77 15.51 -5.40
CA GLU A 84 8.21 15.50 -5.18
C GLU A 84 8.83 16.91 -4.98
N ASP A 85 8.01 17.97 -5.09
CA ASP A 85 8.47 19.36 -5.01
C ASP A 85 8.52 19.97 -3.60
N LEU A 86 8.17 19.21 -2.58
CA LEU A 86 8.40 19.66 -1.21
C LEU A 86 9.89 19.56 -0.91
N VAL A 87 10.48 20.70 -0.64
CA VAL A 87 11.81 20.80 -0.02
C VAL A 87 11.89 19.75 1.08
N ASP A 88 12.88 18.90 0.99
CA ASP A 88 13.12 17.80 1.90
C ASP A 88 13.15 18.31 3.36
N VAL A 89 12.00 18.23 4.03
CA VAL A 89 11.88 18.53 5.47
C VAL A 89 12.39 17.33 6.29
N SER A 90 13.23 16.49 5.66
CA SER A 90 13.74 15.25 6.25
C SER A 90 14.78 15.47 7.35
N GLU A 91 15.28 16.70 7.53
CA GLU A 91 16.27 16.95 8.59
C GLU A 91 15.74 16.80 10.02
N ASP A 92 14.40 16.87 10.23
CA ASP A 92 13.80 16.73 11.55
C ASP A 92 12.86 15.52 11.71
N ARG A 93 12.71 14.66 10.71
CA ARG A 93 12.02 13.38 10.92
C ARG A 93 13.00 12.39 11.56
N PRO A 94 12.67 11.85 12.74
CA PRO A 94 13.40 10.67 13.20
C PRO A 94 13.33 9.64 12.07
N PRO A 95 14.47 9.00 11.72
CA PRO A 95 14.51 8.05 10.62
C PRO A 95 13.37 7.06 10.82
N VAL A 96 12.51 6.94 9.82
CA VAL A 96 11.52 5.86 9.78
C VAL A 96 12.33 4.60 10.02
N LYS A 97 12.20 4.00 11.21
CA LYS A 97 12.86 2.74 11.53
C LYS A 97 12.33 1.77 10.50
N GLN A 98 13.10 1.57 9.42
CA GLN A 98 12.88 0.45 8.52
C GLN A 98 12.75 -0.75 9.46
N ALA A 99 11.66 -1.49 9.36
CA ALA A 99 11.44 -2.66 10.19
C ALA A 99 12.71 -3.51 10.09
N VAL A 100 13.53 -3.46 11.14
CA VAL A 100 14.81 -4.16 11.15
C VAL A 100 14.45 -5.63 11.06
N LYS A 101 14.78 -6.25 9.93
CA LYS A 101 14.53 -7.67 9.73
C LYS A 101 15.15 -8.43 10.89
N PRO A 102 14.40 -9.30 11.57
CA PRO A 102 14.95 -10.05 12.69
C PRO A 102 16.17 -10.85 12.24
N MET A 103 17.22 -10.81 13.05
CA MET A 103 18.43 -11.60 12.78
C MET A 103 18.10 -13.08 12.98
N LEU A 104 18.37 -13.90 11.98
CA LEU A 104 18.18 -15.36 12.07
C LEU A 104 19.22 -15.93 13.04
N LYS A 105 18.77 -16.32 14.24
CA LYS A 105 19.59 -16.94 15.29
C LYS A 105 19.20 -18.42 15.43
N LYS A 106 20.18 -19.28 15.69
CA LYS A 106 19.97 -20.72 15.91
C LYS A 106 19.05 -21.04 17.10
N THR A 107 19.00 -20.14 18.08
CA THR A 107 18.19 -20.27 19.29
C THR A 107 16.71 -19.91 19.08
N HIS A 108 16.33 -19.42 17.91
CA HIS A 108 14.93 -19.08 17.58
C HIS A 108 14.27 -20.23 16.82
N GLY A 109 12.99 -20.48 17.08
CA GLY A 109 12.19 -21.51 16.39
C GLY A 109 12.28 -21.47 14.86
N ASN A 110 12.45 -20.26 14.30
CA ASN A 110 12.57 -20.04 12.85
C ASN A 110 13.82 -20.65 12.20
N TRP A 111 14.84 -21.06 12.98
CA TRP A 111 16.04 -21.72 12.45
C TRP A 111 15.69 -23.09 11.85
N GLY A 112 14.92 -23.88 12.58
CA GLY A 112 14.47 -25.22 12.11
C GLY A 112 13.69 -25.13 10.80
N ASP A 113 12.79 -24.15 10.71
CA ASP A 113 11.99 -23.92 9.50
C ASP A 113 12.87 -23.52 8.30
N CYS A 114 13.88 -22.69 8.52
CA CYS A 114 14.85 -22.32 7.47
C CYS A 114 15.70 -23.51 7.02
N VAL A 115 16.12 -24.37 7.94
CA VAL A 115 16.86 -25.61 7.61
C VAL A 115 15.99 -26.56 6.79
N ASN A 116 14.74 -26.78 7.20
CA ASN A 116 13.79 -27.62 6.46
C ASN A 116 13.52 -27.04 5.06
N TYR A 117 13.28 -25.72 4.96
CA TYR A 117 13.11 -25.04 3.69
C TYR A 117 14.28 -25.29 2.72
N VAL A 118 15.52 -25.21 3.22
CA VAL A 118 16.72 -25.45 2.40
C VAL A 118 16.83 -26.92 1.97
N LYS A 119 16.49 -27.89 2.87
CA LYS A 119 16.51 -29.32 2.57
C LYS A 119 15.45 -29.72 1.54
N ASP A 120 14.25 -29.14 1.65
CA ASP A 120 13.10 -29.48 0.81
C ASP A 120 13.20 -28.88 -0.61
N ASN A 121 14.02 -27.85 -0.79
CA ASN A 121 14.16 -27.13 -2.05
C ASN A 121 15.55 -27.27 -2.71
N LYS A 122 16.19 -28.42 -2.59
CA LYS A 122 17.51 -28.69 -3.18
C LYS A 122 17.57 -28.58 -4.72
N SER A 123 16.44 -28.60 -5.40
CA SER A 123 16.36 -28.35 -6.84
C SER A 123 16.61 -26.88 -7.24
N VAL A 124 16.54 -25.96 -6.28
CA VAL A 124 16.74 -24.52 -6.49
C VAL A 124 18.18 -24.16 -6.09
N PRO A 125 18.92 -23.34 -6.86
CA PRO A 125 20.26 -22.93 -6.50
C PRO A 125 20.34 -22.30 -5.10
N PHE A 126 21.31 -22.69 -4.28
CA PHE A 126 21.45 -22.23 -2.90
C PHE A 126 21.45 -20.69 -2.78
N ALA A 127 22.09 -19.99 -3.71
CA ALA A 127 22.10 -18.52 -3.73
C ALA A 127 20.68 -17.91 -3.83
N GLN A 128 19.78 -18.58 -4.54
CA GLN A 128 18.38 -18.14 -4.66
C GLN A 128 17.61 -18.43 -3.39
N LEU A 129 17.83 -19.57 -2.75
CA LEU A 129 17.20 -19.91 -1.45
C LEU A 129 17.60 -18.89 -0.37
N ILE A 130 18.89 -18.51 -0.33
CA ILE A 130 19.34 -17.47 0.61
C ILE A 130 18.70 -16.13 0.34
N LYS A 131 18.58 -15.69 -0.92
CA LYS A 131 17.86 -14.44 -1.27
C LYS A 131 16.41 -14.46 -0.79
N ASN A 132 15.72 -15.58 -0.96
CA ASN A 132 14.34 -15.72 -0.50
C ASN A 132 14.21 -15.61 1.03
N LEU A 133 15.15 -16.21 1.78
CA LEU A 133 15.21 -16.09 3.23
C LEU A 133 15.57 -14.68 3.70
N GLU A 134 16.43 -13.97 2.95
CA GLU A 134 16.84 -12.57 3.23
C GLU A 134 15.69 -11.55 3.04
N VAL A 135 14.60 -11.94 2.39
CA VAL A 135 13.37 -11.12 2.37
C VAL A 135 12.81 -10.96 3.79
N LYS A 136 12.87 -12.01 4.61
CA LYS A 136 12.28 -12.05 5.95
C LYS A 136 13.29 -11.85 7.08
N PHE A 137 14.54 -12.27 6.90
CA PHE A 137 15.54 -12.31 7.96
C PHE A 137 16.86 -11.65 7.51
N THR A 138 17.61 -11.11 8.47
CA THR A 138 19.04 -10.80 8.29
C THR A 138 19.84 -12.05 8.65
N ILE A 139 20.58 -12.61 7.67
CA ILE A 139 21.30 -13.88 7.85
C ILE A 139 22.80 -13.63 7.98
N PRO A 140 23.41 -13.85 9.16
CA PRO A 140 24.86 -13.75 9.33
C PRO A 140 25.63 -14.73 8.44
N THR A 141 26.85 -14.37 8.04
CA THR A 141 27.70 -15.19 7.16
C THR A 141 27.96 -16.58 7.74
N ALA A 142 28.11 -16.70 9.06
CA ALA A 142 28.26 -17.99 9.74
C ALA A 142 27.04 -18.90 9.53
N ASN A 143 25.84 -18.34 9.63
CA ASN A 143 24.59 -19.06 9.46
C ASN A 143 24.36 -19.45 7.99
N LYS A 144 24.79 -18.63 7.03
CA LYS A 144 24.78 -18.98 5.60
C LYS A 144 25.66 -20.19 5.30
N LYS A 145 26.87 -20.24 5.89
CA LYS A 145 27.78 -21.41 5.74
C LYS A 145 27.15 -22.68 6.29
N GLU A 146 26.47 -22.59 7.41
CA GLU A 146 25.81 -23.73 8.03
C GLU A 146 24.57 -24.18 7.24
N LEU A 147 23.74 -23.25 6.76
CA LEU A 147 22.63 -23.60 5.86
C LEU A 147 23.13 -24.28 4.58
N ASN A 148 24.31 -23.88 4.07
CA ASN A 148 24.93 -24.53 2.93
C ASN A 148 25.35 -25.97 3.21
N SER A 149 25.76 -26.30 4.44
CA SER A 149 26.07 -27.68 4.80
C SER A 149 24.83 -28.60 4.78
N TYR A 150 23.67 -28.08 5.14
CA TYR A 150 22.40 -28.81 5.03
C TYR A 150 21.88 -28.90 3.58
N TYR A 151 22.27 -27.99 2.72
CA TYR A 151 21.97 -28.03 1.29
C TYR A 151 22.82 -29.09 0.57
N ALA A 152 24.11 -29.23 0.96
CA ALA A 152 25.07 -30.15 0.34
C ALA A 152 24.89 -31.63 0.77
N ASN A 153 24.31 -31.86 1.96
CA ASN A 153 24.02 -33.20 2.51
C ASN A 153 22.58 -33.60 2.23
#